data_f66883a2d981d89caaa7c6902ac372f5
#
_entry.id   f66883a2d981d89caaa7c6902ac372f5
#
_cell.length_a   1.000
_cell.length_b   1.000
_cell.length_c   1.000
_cell.angle_alpha   90.00
_cell.angle_beta   90.00
_cell.angle_gamma   90.00
#
_symmetry.space_group_name_H-M   'P 1'
#
loop_
_entity.id
_entity.type
_entity.pdbx_description
1 polymer ?
#
loop_
_entity_poly.entity_id
_entity_poly.type
_entity_poly.pdbx_seq_one_letter_code
_entity_poly.pdbx_strand_id
1 'polypeptide(L)'
;MGQSDRRGALGILAGALALPAGPVAAADGSFQSWLAELRAEARAKGIDQSVLDVALDGVQPLASVIEADRRQPEGRMTFAEYRRRVVSADRIERGRELMAVHLPLLRQVEDRYGVPPEVMVALWGIESNFGQRQGSYSVFGALATLAYEGRRAAFFRRELMSALQIADKGYADAAEMRGSWAGAMGQNQFMPSTYLGYAVDFDGDGHRDIWNSLPDVFASMANYLDRSGWDARFLWGREVSAPGDIAESRLGLEHRAALATWEKRGVRLPDGEPLPKADLQASLLRMDGRTGPAFLAYGNFRALMAWNRSTYFGVSVGLLSDSLKDGWRS
;
A
#
# COMPACT_ATOMS: atom_id res chain seq x y z
N MET A 1 10.87 -27.25 -10.47
CA MET A 1 9.46 -26.93 -10.78
C MET A 1 8.98 -25.98 -9.70
N GLY A 2 9.18 -24.68 -9.90
CA GLY A 2 8.81 -23.60 -8.96
C GLY A 2 7.64 -22.84 -9.54
N GLN A 3 6.53 -22.85 -8.84
CA GLN A 3 5.38 -22.03 -9.19
C GLN A 3 5.73 -20.56 -9.02
N SER A 4 5.70 -19.82 -10.11
CA SER A 4 5.81 -18.36 -10.13
C SER A 4 4.60 -17.76 -9.46
N ASP A 5 4.84 -17.02 -8.40
CA ASP A 5 3.85 -16.29 -7.61
C ASP A 5 3.26 -15.14 -8.44
N ARG A 6 2.15 -15.44 -9.15
CA ARG A 6 1.38 -14.46 -9.91
C ARG A 6 0.25 -13.93 -9.03
N ARG A 7 0.56 -13.06 -8.08
CA ARG A 7 -0.47 -12.34 -7.30
C ARG A 7 -0.53 -10.89 -7.74
N GLY A 8 -1.37 -10.66 -8.73
CA GLY A 8 -1.73 -9.31 -9.18
C GLY A 8 -2.98 -8.79 -8.48
N ALA A 9 -2.86 -7.79 -7.94
CA ALA A 9 -3.40 -6.59 -7.40
C ALA A 9 -4.87 -6.29 -7.64
N LEU A 10 -5.53 -6.11 -6.57
CA LEU A 10 -6.35 -4.93 -6.30
C LEU A 10 -6.14 -4.63 -4.81
N GLY A 11 -5.67 -3.47 -4.52
CA GLY A 11 -5.29 -2.87 -3.27
C GLY A 11 -5.32 -3.74 -2.01
N ILE A 12 -4.23 -3.76 -1.28
CA ILE A 12 -4.15 -4.17 0.10
C ILE A 12 -4.38 -5.67 0.35
N LEU A 13 -3.29 -6.45 0.39
CA LEU A 13 -3.13 -7.50 1.38
C LEU A 13 -1.75 -8.16 1.28
N ALA A 14 -0.97 -7.99 2.34
CA ALA A 14 0.29 -8.69 2.56
C ALA A 14 0.12 -10.21 2.38
N GLY A 15 0.93 -10.81 1.51
CA GLY A 15 0.95 -12.25 1.31
C GLY A 15 1.35 -13.00 2.57
N ALA A 16 0.45 -13.84 3.08
CA ALA A 16 0.77 -14.93 3.99
C ALA A 16 0.63 -16.24 3.21
N LEU A 17 1.63 -17.10 3.34
CA LEU A 17 1.62 -18.47 2.80
C LEU A 17 0.33 -19.19 3.20
N ALA A 18 -0.43 -19.64 2.21
CA ALA A 18 -1.64 -20.43 2.44
C ALA A 18 -1.23 -21.88 2.77
N LEU A 19 -1.50 -22.29 4.01
CA LEU A 19 -1.74 -23.68 4.35
C LEU A 19 -3.20 -24.01 3.98
N PRO A 20 -3.53 -25.19 3.49
CA PRO A 20 -4.92 -25.56 3.21
C PRO A 20 -5.71 -25.58 4.50
N ALA A 21 -6.61 -24.61 4.68
CA ALA A 21 -7.58 -24.65 5.76
C ALA A 21 -8.72 -25.57 5.31
N GLY A 22 -8.89 -26.68 6.03
CA GLY A 22 -10.14 -27.43 6.02
C GLY A 22 -11.28 -26.55 6.54
N PRO A 23 -12.56 -26.90 6.29
CA PRO A 23 -13.67 -26.11 6.77
C PRO A 23 -13.64 -26.05 8.30
N VAL A 24 -13.32 -24.88 8.85
CA VAL A 24 -13.56 -24.62 10.27
C VAL A 24 -15.06 -24.45 10.41
N ALA A 25 -15.71 -25.50 10.96
CA ALA A 25 -17.06 -25.39 11.45
C ALA A 25 -17.11 -24.20 12.42
N ALA A 26 -18.07 -23.28 12.24
CA ALA A 26 -18.33 -22.21 13.16
C ALA A 26 -18.51 -22.83 14.55
N ALA A 27 -17.57 -22.54 15.47
CA ALA A 27 -17.75 -22.86 16.86
C ALA A 27 -18.99 -22.10 17.35
N ASP A 28 -19.91 -22.79 18.02
CA ASP A 28 -21.22 -22.33 18.51
C ASP A 28 -21.16 -21.23 19.60
N GLY A 29 -20.24 -20.27 19.47
CA GLY A 29 -20.23 -19.04 20.23
C GLY A 29 -20.85 -17.93 19.38
N SER A 30 -21.91 -17.30 19.86
CA SER A 30 -22.47 -16.13 19.16
C SER A 30 -21.39 -15.07 18.95
N PHE A 31 -21.47 -14.30 17.87
CA PHE A 31 -20.57 -13.16 17.64
C PHE A 31 -20.47 -12.26 18.87
N GLN A 32 -21.55 -12.10 19.62
CA GLN A 32 -21.56 -11.30 20.85
C GLN A 32 -20.70 -11.91 21.97
N SER A 33 -20.67 -13.23 22.10
CA SER A 33 -19.76 -13.89 23.07
C SER A 33 -18.30 -13.68 22.70
N TRP A 34 -17.98 -13.83 21.41
CA TRP A 34 -16.64 -13.56 20.88
C TRP A 34 -16.24 -12.08 21.06
N LEU A 35 -17.19 -11.14 20.83
CA LEU A 35 -16.95 -9.71 21.00
C LEU A 35 -16.73 -9.37 22.51
N ALA A 36 -17.44 -10.03 23.40
CA ALA A 36 -17.24 -9.88 24.85
C ALA A 36 -15.83 -10.35 25.27
N GLU A 37 -15.36 -11.48 24.75
CA GLU A 37 -13.99 -11.96 24.97
C GLU A 37 -12.94 -10.96 24.42
N LEU A 38 -13.18 -10.41 23.22
CA LEU A 38 -12.31 -9.38 22.65
C LEU A 38 -12.25 -8.12 23.53
N ARG A 39 -13.40 -7.66 24.05
CA ARG A 39 -13.47 -6.53 24.97
C ARG A 39 -12.67 -6.80 26.25
N ALA A 40 -12.81 -7.99 26.82
CA ALA A 40 -12.04 -8.38 28.00
C ALA A 40 -10.53 -8.40 27.73
N GLU A 41 -10.10 -8.92 26.59
CA GLU A 41 -8.70 -8.88 26.16
C GLU A 41 -8.19 -7.44 25.99
N ALA A 42 -8.98 -6.58 25.35
CA ALA A 42 -8.63 -5.16 25.12
C ALA A 42 -8.47 -4.41 26.45
N ARG A 43 -9.40 -4.62 27.40
CA ARG A 43 -9.29 -4.05 28.76
C ARG A 43 -8.05 -4.55 29.50
N ALA A 44 -7.75 -5.84 29.41
CA ALA A 44 -6.54 -6.41 30.01
C ALA A 44 -5.25 -5.81 29.43
N LYS A 45 -5.30 -5.27 28.21
CA LYS A 45 -4.21 -4.52 27.55
C LYS A 45 -4.24 -3.02 27.82
N GLY A 46 -5.15 -2.56 28.67
CA GLY A 46 -5.21 -1.17 29.12
C GLY A 46 -6.09 -0.24 28.29
N ILE A 47 -6.88 -0.75 27.34
CA ILE A 47 -7.82 0.08 26.56
C ILE A 47 -8.96 0.53 27.47
N ASP A 48 -9.24 1.84 27.45
CA ASP A 48 -10.31 2.44 28.25
C ASP A 48 -11.70 1.91 27.89
N GLN A 49 -12.58 1.78 28.89
CA GLN A 49 -13.94 1.28 28.68
C GLN A 49 -14.74 2.18 27.75
N SER A 50 -14.58 3.50 27.87
CA SER A 50 -15.29 4.48 27.03
C SER A 50 -14.94 4.31 25.55
N VAL A 51 -13.68 4.00 25.24
CA VAL A 51 -13.24 3.72 23.86
C VAL A 51 -13.91 2.42 23.34
N LEU A 52 -13.96 1.38 24.19
CA LEU A 52 -14.60 0.12 23.81
C LEU A 52 -16.11 0.30 23.57
N ASP A 53 -16.75 1.15 24.33
CA ASP A 53 -18.18 1.44 24.17
C ASP A 53 -18.44 2.18 22.85
N VAL A 54 -17.66 3.21 22.53
CA VAL A 54 -17.79 3.92 21.24
C VAL A 54 -17.44 3.02 20.05
N ALA A 55 -16.37 2.22 20.16
CA ALA A 55 -15.86 1.45 19.03
C ALA A 55 -16.66 0.17 18.74
N LEU A 56 -17.18 -0.49 19.80
CA LEU A 56 -17.70 -1.85 19.70
C LEU A 56 -19.17 -2.01 20.08
N ASP A 57 -19.83 -0.98 20.63
CA ASP A 57 -21.26 -1.10 20.94
C ASP A 57 -22.09 -1.20 19.66
N GLY A 58 -23.02 -2.15 19.67
CA GLY A 58 -23.91 -2.39 18.53
C GLY A 58 -23.23 -2.96 17.29
N VAL A 59 -21.93 -3.30 17.35
CA VAL A 59 -21.24 -3.92 16.20
C VAL A 59 -21.82 -5.30 15.93
N GLN A 60 -22.13 -5.53 14.64
CA GLN A 60 -22.64 -6.80 14.12
C GLN A 60 -21.79 -7.20 12.89
N PRO A 61 -21.72 -8.50 12.57
CA PRO A 61 -21.05 -8.96 11.36
C PRO A 61 -21.68 -8.31 10.11
N LEU A 62 -20.82 -7.78 9.24
CA LEU A 62 -21.23 -7.09 8.03
C LEU A 62 -21.19 -8.06 6.84
N ALA A 63 -22.36 -8.46 6.34
CA ALA A 63 -22.49 -9.38 5.20
C ALA A 63 -21.73 -8.89 3.96
N SER A 64 -21.73 -7.58 3.69
CA SER A 64 -20.99 -6.97 2.57
C SER A 64 -19.47 -7.11 2.71
N VAL A 65 -18.93 -7.12 3.95
CA VAL A 65 -17.51 -7.35 4.22
C VAL A 65 -17.14 -8.81 3.95
N ILE A 66 -17.96 -9.75 4.41
CA ILE A 66 -17.78 -11.19 4.18
C ILE A 66 -17.81 -11.49 2.67
N GLU A 67 -18.76 -10.90 1.96
CA GLU A 67 -18.89 -11.06 0.52
C GLU A 67 -17.69 -10.48 -0.23
N ALA A 68 -17.19 -9.30 0.18
CA ALA A 68 -16.00 -8.69 -0.40
C ALA A 68 -14.74 -9.54 -0.16
N ASP A 69 -14.57 -10.14 1.03
CA ASP A 69 -13.45 -11.05 1.32
C ASP A 69 -13.52 -12.32 0.47
N ARG A 70 -14.71 -12.87 0.23
CA ARG A 70 -14.90 -14.06 -0.61
C ARG A 70 -14.73 -13.78 -2.11
N ARG A 71 -15.06 -12.58 -2.56
CA ARG A 71 -15.00 -12.17 -3.98
C ARG A 71 -13.61 -11.70 -4.43
N GLN A 72 -12.60 -11.72 -3.58
CA GLN A 72 -11.25 -11.29 -4.01
C GLN A 72 -10.84 -12.06 -5.26
N PRO A 73 -10.69 -11.40 -6.42
CA PRO A 73 -10.26 -12.05 -7.63
C PRO A 73 -8.81 -12.46 -7.48
N GLU A 74 -8.56 -13.74 -7.38
CA GLU A 74 -7.21 -14.27 -7.48
C GLU A 74 -6.69 -14.01 -8.90
N GLY A 75 -5.88 -12.97 -9.07
CA GLY A 75 -4.83 -12.83 -10.06
C GLY A 75 -5.16 -13.15 -11.53
N ARG A 76 -6.19 -12.52 -12.13
CA ARG A 76 -6.48 -12.72 -13.57
C ARG A 76 -6.19 -11.51 -14.46
N MET A 77 -5.73 -10.40 -13.90
CA MET A 77 -5.47 -9.19 -14.68
C MET A 77 -4.02 -9.16 -15.15
N THR A 78 -3.79 -8.85 -16.43
CA THR A 78 -2.44 -8.57 -16.94
C THR A 78 -1.91 -7.25 -16.39
N PHE A 79 -0.59 -7.06 -16.40
CA PHE A 79 0.01 -5.77 -16.03
C PHE A 79 -0.48 -4.65 -16.95
N ALA A 80 -0.62 -4.91 -18.24
CA ALA A 80 -1.13 -3.93 -19.21
C ALA A 80 -2.54 -3.44 -18.85
N GLU A 81 -3.43 -4.32 -18.42
CA GLU A 81 -4.77 -3.96 -17.96
C GLU A 81 -4.74 -3.18 -16.64
N TYR A 82 -3.89 -3.63 -15.70
CA TYR A 82 -3.68 -2.95 -14.42
C TYR A 82 -3.15 -1.53 -14.62
N ARG A 83 -2.06 -1.38 -15.41
CA ARG A 83 -1.46 -0.10 -15.75
C ARG A 83 -2.49 0.88 -16.34
N ARG A 84 -3.30 0.44 -17.33
CA ARG A 84 -4.34 1.30 -17.94
C ARG A 84 -5.35 1.84 -16.93
N ARG A 85 -5.68 1.07 -15.88
CA ARG A 85 -6.63 1.50 -14.83
C ARG A 85 -6.01 2.48 -13.83
N VAL A 86 -4.76 2.26 -13.46
CA VAL A 86 -4.12 3.04 -12.38
C VAL A 86 -3.23 4.16 -12.87
N VAL A 87 -2.72 4.10 -14.12
CA VAL A 87 -1.94 5.16 -14.78
C VAL A 87 -2.73 5.68 -15.97
N SER A 88 -3.92 6.21 -15.72
CA SER A 88 -4.80 6.79 -16.75
C SER A 88 -4.47 8.25 -17.00
N ALA A 89 -4.80 8.75 -18.21
CA ALA A 89 -4.62 10.17 -18.55
C ALA A 89 -5.31 11.09 -17.54
N ASP A 90 -6.57 10.79 -17.17
CA ASP A 90 -7.31 11.59 -16.19
C ASP A 90 -6.62 11.64 -14.82
N ARG A 91 -6.01 10.51 -14.37
CA ARG A 91 -5.28 10.49 -13.10
C ARG A 91 -3.98 11.29 -13.18
N ILE A 92 -3.29 11.24 -14.32
CA ILE A 92 -2.08 12.03 -14.54
C ILE A 92 -2.41 13.52 -14.54
N GLU A 93 -3.42 13.94 -15.30
CA GLU A 93 -3.87 15.33 -15.35
C GLU A 93 -4.28 15.85 -13.98
N ARG A 94 -5.19 15.12 -13.31
CA ARG A 94 -5.63 15.47 -11.96
C ARG A 94 -4.50 15.46 -10.95
N GLY A 95 -3.58 14.52 -11.04
CA GLY A 95 -2.39 14.47 -10.18
C GLY A 95 -1.47 15.68 -10.36
N ARG A 96 -1.26 16.14 -11.60
CA ARG A 96 -0.48 17.35 -11.89
C ARG A 96 -1.14 18.62 -11.32
N GLU A 97 -2.45 18.78 -11.49
CA GLU A 97 -3.20 19.89 -10.91
C GLU A 97 -3.04 19.93 -9.39
N LEU A 98 -3.29 18.79 -8.72
CA LEU A 98 -3.22 18.70 -7.27
C LEU A 98 -1.79 18.86 -6.75
N MET A 99 -0.80 18.33 -7.47
CA MET A 99 0.61 18.55 -7.15
C MET A 99 0.97 20.03 -7.19
N ALA A 100 0.49 20.76 -8.19
CA ALA A 100 0.70 22.20 -8.30
C ALA A 100 0.04 22.98 -7.13
N VAL A 101 -1.21 22.66 -6.82
CA VAL A 101 -1.97 23.28 -5.71
C VAL A 101 -1.28 23.08 -4.36
N HIS A 102 -0.78 21.86 -4.12
CA HIS A 102 -0.21 21.49 -2.81
C HIS A 102 1.33 21.53 -2.78
N LEU A 103 1.97 22.08 -3.82
CA LEU A 103 3.43 22.07 -3.94
C LEU A 103 4.17 22.64 -2.72
N PRO A 104 3.75 23.77 -2.12
CA PRO A 104 4.44 24.29 -0.94
C PRO A 104 4.46 23.32 0.24
N LEU A 105 3.35 22.62 0.49
CA LEU A 105 3.26 21.58 1.51
C LEU A 105 4.11 20.35 1.15
N LEU A 106 3.99 19.87 -0.09
CA LEU A 106 4.74 18.71 -0.56
C LEU A 106 6.26 18.93 -0.46
N ARG A 107 6.73 20.15 -0.72
CA ARG A 107 8.15 20.50 -0.56
C ARG A 107 8.59 20.49 0.91
N GLN A 108 7.77 20.98 1.83
CA GLN A 108 8.08 20.89 3.27
C GLN A 108 8.20 19.43 3.74
N VAL A 109 7.33 18.57 3.23
CA VAL A 109 7.41 17.12 3.53
C VAL A 109 8.64 16.49 2.87
N GLU A 110 8.95 16.83 1.62
CA GLU A 110 10.16 16.38 0.92
C GLU A 110 11.43 16.79 1.68
N ASP A 111 11.52 18.04 2.11
CA ASP A 111 12.66 18.56 2.87
C ASP A 111 12.90 17.75 4.15
N ARG A 112 11.85 17.26 4.78
CA ARG A 112 11.93 16.49 6.02
C ARG A 112 12.23 15.00 5.81
N TYR A 113 11.65 14.38 4.79
CA TYR A 113 11.68 12.92 4.60
C TYR A 113 12.39 12.47 3.33
N GLY A 114 12.79 13.38 2.46
CA GLY A 114 13.49 13.07 1.22
C GLY A 114 12.64 12.37 0.15
N VAL A 115 11.32 12.36 0.29
CA VAL A 115 10.42 11.73 -0.68
C VAL A 115 9.86 12.80 -1.63
N PRO A 116 10.08 12.68 -2.95
CA PRO A 116 9.66 13.72 -3.90
C PRO A 116 8.13 13.88 -4.01
N PRO A 117 7.63 15.10 -4.29
CA PRO A 117 6.22 15.40 -4.50
C PRO A 117 5.50 14.44 -5.43
N GLU A 118 6.10 14.12 -6.58
CA GLU A 118 5.53 13.24 -7.58
C GLU A 118 5.28 11.80 -7.06
N VAL A 119 6.09 11.32 -6.13
CA VAL A 119 5.94 9.98 -5.53
C VAL A 119 4.79 9.98 -4.52
N MET A 120 4.71 11.00 -3.67
CA MET A 120 3.61 11.15 -2.71
C MET A 120 2.26 11.29 -3.41
N VAL A 121 2.19 12.13 -4.45
CA VAL A 121 0.96 12.33 -5.23
C VAL A 121 0.58 11.08 -6.02
N ALA A 122 1.54 10.32 -6.54
CA ALA A 122 1.27 9.05 -7.22
C ALA A 122 0.67 8.01 -6.27
N LEU A 123 1.22 7.85 -5.06
CA LEU A 123 0.66 6.99 -4.02
C LEU A 123 -0.76 7.43 -3.65
N TRP A 124 -0.96 8.71 -3.34
CA TRP A 124 -2.26 9.28 -3.00
C TRP A 124 -3.31 9.04 -4.08
N GLY A 125 -2.90 9.21 -5.36
CA GLY A 125 -3.76 8.94 -6.52
C GLY A 125 -4.15 7.47 -6.65
N ILE A 126 -3.22 6.54 -6.43
CA ILE A 126 -3.49 5.10 -6.57
C ILE A 126 -4.27 4.56 -5.37
N GLU A 127 -3.93 4.97 -4.13
CA GLU A 127 -4.56 4.44 -2.92
C GLU A 127 -6.01 4.92 -2.74
N SER A 128 -6.24 6.21 -2.85
CA SER A 128 -7.55 6.77 -2.51
C SER A 128 -8.19 7.65 -3.61
N ASN A 129 -7.62 7.64 -4.83
CA ASN A 129 -8.03 8.56 -5.89
C ASN A 129 -8.02 10.02 -5.40
N PHE A 130 -6.88 10.42 -4.82
CA PHE A 130 -6.68 11.75 -4.27
C PHE A 130 -7.68 12.08 -3.15
N GLY A 131 -7.88 11.18 -2.21
CA GLY A 131 -8.75 11.32 -1.05
C GLY A 131 -10.24 11.08 -1.32
N GLN A 132 -10.65 10.87 -2.58
CA GLN A 132 -12.06 10.68 -2.92
C GLN A 132 -12.62 9.30 -2.54
N ARG A 133 -11.76 8.30 -2.30
CA ARG A 133 -12.12 6.90 -2.05
C ARG A 133 -11.38 6.38 -0.83
N GLN A 134 -11.82 6.80 0.34
CA GLN A 134 -11.21 6.39 1.61
C GLN A 134 -11.89 5.13 2.22
N GLY A 135 -13.03 4.73 1.66
CA GLY A 135 -13.91 3.74 2.25
C GLY A 135 -14.94 4.38 3.19
N SER A 136 -16.04 3.66 3.41
CA SER A 136 -17.18 4.13 4.21
C SER A 136 -17.56 3.19 5.36
N TYR A 137 -16.84 2.07 5.52
CA TYR A 137 -17.08 1.14 6.59
C TYR A 137 -16.53 1.68 7.91
N SER A 138 -17.23 1.41 9.03
CA SER A 138 -16.58 1.51 10.34
C SER A 138 -15.37 0.57 10.35
N VAL A 139 -14.19 1.08 10.70
CA VAL A 139 -12.97 0.28 10.81
C VAL A 139 -13.17 -0.85 11.81
N PHE A 140 -13.80 -0.56 12.95
CA PHE A 140 -14.08 -1.56 13.99
C PHE A 140 -15.06 -2.62 13.50
N GLY A 141 -16.16 -2.23 12.83
CA GLY A 141 -17.15 -3.16 12.29
C GLY A 141 -16.55 -4.08 11.20
N ALA A 142 -15.77 -3.52 10.27
CA ALA A 142 -15.11 -4.29 9.23
C ALA A 142 -14.08 -5.28 9.82
N LEU A 143 -13.20 -4.80 10.70
CA LEU A 143 -12.17 -5.64 11.31
C LEU A 143 -12.75 -6.69 12.26
N ALA A 144 -13.80 -6.38 13.04
CA ALA A 144 -14.49 -7.34 13.89
C ALA A 144 -15.11 -8.47 13.06
N THR A 145 -15.77 -8.12 11.94
CA THR A 145 -16.34 -9.10 11.02
C THR A 145 -15.27 -10.04 10.47
N LEU A 146 -14.16 -9.51 9.98
CA LEU A 146 -13.07 -10.31 9.40
C LEU A 146 -12.29 -11.10 10.46
N ALA A 147 -12.19 -10.57 11.68
CA ALA A 147 -11.56 -11.26 12.81
C ALA A 147 -12.39 -12.43 13.32
N TYR A 148 -13.71 -12.34 13.21
CA TYR A 148 -14.63 -13.41 13.60
C TYR A 148 -14.75 -14.50 12.53
N GLU A 149 -15.04 -14.12 11.27
CA GLU A 149 -15.36 -15.08 10.19
C GLU A 149 -14.27 -15.23 9.13
N GLY A 150 -13.27 -14.35 9.11
CA GLY A 150 -12.32 -14.24 8.01
C GLY A 150 -11.29 -15.38 7.98
N ARG A 151 -10.87 -15.73 6.77
CA ARG A 151 -9.79 -16.70 6.51
C ARG A 151 -8.46 -16.33 7.20
N ARG A 152 -8.30 -15.04 7.58
CA ARG A 152 -7.13 -14.46 8.26
C ARG A 152 -7.52 -13.87 9.62
N ALA A 153 -8.39 -14.55 10.35
CA ALA A 153 -8.94 -14.07 11.61
C ALA A 153 -7.87 -13.52 12.58
N ALA A 154 -6.79 -14.25 12.78
CA ALA A 154 -5.71 -13.82 13.68
C ALA A 154 -5.02 -12.52 13.21
N PHE A 155 -4.90 -12.26 11.91
CA PHE A 155 -4.38 -11.01 11.37
C PHE A 155 -5.36 -9.87 11.67
N PHE A 156 -6.63 -10.02 11.31
CA PHE A 156 -7.62 -8.97 11.52
C PHE A 156 -7.91 -8.68 12.99
N ARG A 157 -7.80 -9.70 13.87
CA ARG A 157 -7.86 -9.50 15.33
C ARG A 157 -6.74 -8.57 15.82
N ARG A 158 -5.51 -8.75 15.33
CA ARG A 158 -4.39 -7.84 15.67
C ARG A 158 -4.64 -6.44 15.15
N GLU A 159 -5.14 -6.29 13.92
CA GLU A 159 -5.47 -4.99 13.36
C GLU A 159 -6.60 -4.30 14.13
N LEU A 160 -7.61 -5.05 14.60
CA LEU A 160 -8.68 -4.52 15.44
C LEU A 160 -8.13 -4.01 16.79
N MET A 161 -7.24 -4.77 17.42
CA MET A 161 -6.57 -4.31 18.64
C MET A 161 -5.75 -3.05 18.41
N SER A 162 -5.07 -2.94 17.26
CA SER A 162 -4.34 -1.73 16.87
C SER A 162 -5.28 -0.55 16.63
N ALA A 163 -6.45 -0.77 16.02
CA ALA A 163 -7.46 0.27 15.85
C ALA A 163 -7.99 0.79 17.19
N LEU A 164 -8.24 -0.09 18.14
CA LEU A 164 -8.62 0.30 19.52
C LEU A 164 -7.52 1.12 20.19
N GLN A 165 -6.25 0.76 20.02
CA GLN A 165 -5.12 1.52 20.54
C GLN A 165 -4.99 2.93 19.92
N ILE A 166 -5.32 3.10 18.64
CA ILE A 166 -5.33 4.41 17.97
C ILE A 166 -6.34 5.33 18.66
N ALA A 167 -7.56 4.84 18.86
CA ALA A 167 -8.61 5.57 19.53
C ALA A 167 -8.28 5.87 21.01
N ASP A 168 -7.77 4.88 21.73
CA ASP A 168 -7.40 4.98 23.14
C ASP A 168 -6.30 6.02 23.40
N LYS A 169 -5.37 6.18 22.45
CA LYS A 169 -4.33 7.21 22.49
C LYS A 169 -4.82 8.60 22.08
N GLY A 170 -6.08 8.74 21.65
CA GLY A 170 -6.62 9.99 21.14
C GLY A 170 -6.03 10.44 19.80
N TYR A 171 -5.36 9.54 19.04
CA TYR A 171 -4.79 9.89 17.75
C TYR A 171 -5.84 10.10 16.66
N ALA A 172 -7.00 9.44 16.79
CA ALA A 172 -8.17 9.61 15.95
C ALA A 172 -9.45 9.30 16.77
N ASP A 173 -10.55 9.98 16.44
CA ASP A 173 -11.84 9.72 17.06
C ASP A 173 -12.39 8.37 16.61
N ALA A 174 -12.70 7.46 17.56
CA ALA A 174 -13.26 6.15 17.29
C ALA A 174 -14.55 6.22 16.44
N ALA A 175 -15.41 7.19 16.70
CA ALA A 175 -16.68 7.34 15.97
C ALA A 175 -16.47 7.71 14.49
N GLU A 176 -15.34 8.34 14.14
CA GLU A 176 -15.02 8.83 12.81
C GLU A 176 -14.08 7.92 12.04
N MET A 177 -13.49 6.91 12.67
CA MET A 177 -12.59 5.99 11.99
C MET A 177 -13.30 5.18 10.91
N ARG A 178 -13.19 5.65 9.67
CA ARG A 178 -13.74 5.02 8.46
C ARG A 178 -12.63 4.46 7.58
N GLY A 179 -12.97 3.43 6.82
CA GLY A 179 -12.00 2.80 5.94
C GLY A 179 -12.63 1.86 4.91
N SER A 180 -11.77 1.08 4.25
CA SER A 180 -12.19 0.04 3.31
C SER A 180 -12.88 -1.11 4.04
N TRP A 181 -13.51 -1.99 3.28
CA TRP A 181 -14.10 -3.23 3.80
C TRP A 181 -13.06 -4.12 4.53
N ALA A 182 -11.78 -3.96 4.24
CA ALA A 182 -10.67 -4.68 4.87
C ALA A 182 -10.00 -3.92 6.04
N GLY A 183 -10.55 -2.77 6.44
CA GLY A 183 -10.06 -1.97 7.55
C GLY A 183 -8.86 -1.08 7.23
N ALA A 184 -8.56 -0.85 5.95
CA ALA A 184 -7.55 0.13 5.54
C ALA A 184 -8.13 1.53 5.65
N MET A 185 -7.37 2.47 6.25
CA MET A 185 -7.85 3.73 6.78
C MET A 185 -7.37 4.95 5.99
N GLY A 186 -8.26 5.92 5.87
CA GLY A 186 -7.96 7.26 5.39
C GLY A 186 -7.42 7.34 3.96
N GLN A 187 -6.83 8.46 3.62
CA GLN A 187 -6.32 8.71 2.27
C GLN A 187 -5.08 7.87 1.94
N ASN A 188 -4.33 7.43 2.95
CA ASN A 188 -3.14 6.58 2.84
C ASN A 188 -3.48 5.09 2.71
N GLN A 189 -4.72 4.69 3.00
CA GLN A 189 -5.14 3.30 3.09
C GLN A 189 -4.22 2.48 4.03
N PHE A 190 -3.82 3.07 5.15
CA PHE A 190 -3.03 2.39 6.17
C PHE A 190 -3.85 1.37 6.94
N MET A 191 -3.28 0.19 7.14
CA MET A 191 -3.80 -0.71 8.18
C MET A 191 -3.54 -0.10 9.58
N PRO A 192 -4.37 -0.40 10.60
CA PRO A 192 -4.18 0.17 11.93
C PRO A 192 -2.78 -0.01 12.52
N SER A 193 -2.17 -1.18 12.34
CA SER A 193 -0.78 -1.41 12.77
C SER A 193 0.23 -0.52 12.01
N THR A 194 -0.01 -0.29 10.73
CA THR A 194 0.79 0.64 9.90
C THR A 194 0.63 2.08 10.39
N TYR A 195 -0.60 2.48 10.68
CA TYR A 195 -0.88 3.82 11.25
C TYR A 195 -0.11 4.03 12.56
N LEU A 196 -0.19 3.10 13.51
CA LEU A 196 0.56 3.21 14.79
C LEU A 196 2.06 3.33 14.58
N GLY A 197 2.59 2.67 13.56
CA GLY A 197 4.02 2.69 13.26
C GLY A 197 4.50 3.94 12.51
N TYR A 198 3.66 4.53 11.67
CA TYR A 198 4.12 5.47 10.65
C TYR A 198 3.31 6.77 10.52
N ALA A 199 2.05 6.82 11.01
CA ALA A 199 1.30 8.06 10.97
C ALA A 199 1.95 9.12 11.87
N VAL A 200 2.01 10.36 11.37
CA VAL A 200 2.60 11.52 12.06
C VAL A 200 1.62 12.67 12.09
N ASP A 201 1.69 13.45 13.14
CA ASP A 201 1.07 14.76 13.28
C ASP A 201 2.08 15.78 12.72
N PHE A 202 1.83 16.29 11.53
CA PHE A 202 2.75 17.17 10.83
C PHE A 202 2.40 18.64 10.99
N ASP A 203 1.12 18.96 11.17
CA ASP A 203 0.64 20.33 11.42
C ASP A 203 0.65 20.72 12.91
N GLY A 204 0.85 19.74 13.80
CA GLY A 204 1.08 19.94 15.23
C GLY A 204 -0.21 20.20 16.01
N ASP A 205 -1.36 19.74 15.52
CA ASP A 205 -2.66 19.91 16.17
C ASP A 205 -2.95 18.88 17.28
N GLY A 206 -2.06 17.89 17.46
CA GLY A 206 -2.17 16.82 18.45
C GLY A 206 -2.82 15.54 17.91
N HIS A 207 -3.31 15.55 16.67
CA HIS A 207 -3.91 14.41 16.00
C HIS A 207 -2.98 13.87 14.89
N ARG A 208 -3.30 12.69 14.36
CA ARG A 208 -2.64 12.13 13.18
C ARG A 208 -3.71 11.83 12.13
N ASP A 209 -4.31 12.93 11.62
CA ASP A 209 -5.51 12.83 10.79
C ASP A 209 -5.17 12.49 9.33
N ILE A 210 -5.05 11.19 9.05
CA ILE A 210 -4.86 10.70 7.68
C ILE A 210 -6.14 10.71 6.83
N TRP A 211 -7.26 11.20 7.38
CA TRP A 211 -8.54 11.31 6.65
C TRP A 211 -8.74 12.71 6.07
N ASN A 212 -8.45 13.77 6.83
CA ASN A 212 -8.82 15.13 6.46
C ASN A 212 -7.63 16.11 6.45
N SER A 213 -6.53 15.85 7.19
CA SER A 213 -5.33 16.69 7.21
C SER A 213 -4.36 16.27 6.10
N LEU A 214 -4.27 17.03 5.01
CA LEU A 214 -3.28 16.76 3.95
C LEU A 214 -1.82 16.85 4.45
N PRO A 215 -1.46 17.74 5.39
CA PRO A 215 -0.15 17.69 6.03
C PRO A 215 0.18 16.31 6.60
N ASP A 216 -0.73 15.73 7.39
CA ASP A 216 -0.55 14.42 8.00
C ASP A 216 -0.56 13.30 6.98
N VAL A 217 -1.44 13.39 5.98
CA VAL A 217 -1.53 12.42 4.88
C VAL A 217 -0.19 12.30 4.18
N PHE A 218 0.37 13.41 3.66
CA PHE A 218 1.62 13.38 2.90
C PHE A 218 2.81 13.05 3.78
N ALA A 219 2.89 13.62 4.97
CA ALA A 219 3.99 13.35 5.89
C ALA A 219 3.99 11.88 6.37
N SER A 220 2.82 11.30 6.62
CA SER A 220 2.72 9.88 6.98
C SER A 220 3.14 8.95 5.84
N MET A 221 2.78 9.28 4.58
CA MET A 221 3.28 8.56 3.40
C MET A 221 4.80 8.62 3.30
N ALA A 222 5.33 9.83 3.40
CA ALA A 222 6.76 10.07 3.28
C ALA A 222 7.55 9.41 4.42
N ASN A 223 7.08 9.52 5.67
CA ASN A 223 7.67 8.85 6.83
C ASN A 223 7.69 7.32 6.67
N TYR A 224 6.63 6.73 6.08
CA TYR A 224 6.62 5.29 5.78
C TYR A 224 7.72 4.92 4.79
N LEU A 225 7.84 5.66 3.69
CA LEU A 225 8.83 5.37 2.65
C LEU A 225 10.25 5.60 3.16
N ASP A 226 10.53 6.70 3.86
CA ASP A 226 11.82 7.01 4.48
C ASP A 226 12.25 5.87 5.42
N ARG A 227 11.40 5.49 6.36
CA ARG A 227 11.68 4.39 7.29
C ARG A 227 11.73 3.01 6.63
N SER A 228 11.24 2.88 5.42
CA SER A 228 11.35 1.68 4.57
C SER A 228 12.60 1.72 3.67
N GLY A 229 13.48 2.72 3.83
CA GLY A 229 14.76 2.83 3.14
C GLY A 229 14.70 3.60 1.81
N TRP A 230 13.76 4.54 1.68
CA TRP A 230 13.79 5.50 0.57
C TRP A 230 15.04 6.37 0.67
N ASP A 231 15.72 6.56 -0.46
CA ASP A 231 16.91 7.40 -0.57
C ASP A 231 16.68 8.46 -1.64
N ALA A 232 16.64 9.74 -1.24
CA ALA A 232 16.40 10.89 -2.12
C ALA A 232 17.36 10.99 -3.31
N ARG A 233 18.52 10.35 -3.23
CA ARG A 233 19.54 10.37 -4.31
C ARG A 233 19.19 9.48 -5.49
N PHE A 234 18.24 8.57 -5.35
CA PHE A 234 17.92 7.56 -6.35
C PHE A 234 16.47 7.62 -6.81
N LEU A 235 16.25 7.18 -8.05
CA LEU A 235 14.91 6.92 -8.57
C LEU A 235 14.37 5.58 -8.04
N TRP A 236 13.07 5.32 -8.27
CA TRP A 236 12.47 4.02 -8.00
C TRP A 236 12.98 2.93 -8.96
N GLY A 237 13.21 3.28 -10.21
CA GLY A 237 13.57 2.39 -11.31
C GLY A 237 13.41 3.07 -12.65
N ARG A 238 13.24 2.27 -13.70
CA ARG A 238 12.92 2.72 -15.07
C ARG A 238 12.41 1.60 -15.95
N GLU A 239 11.62 1.94 -16.96
CA GLU A 239 11.28 1.04 -18.06
C GLU A 239 12.50 0.79 -18.94
N VAL A 240 12.65 -0.45 -19.44
CA VAL A 240 13.76 -0.88 -20.27
C VAL A 240 13.32 -1.85 -21.36
N SER A 241 14.07 -1.91 -22.45
CA SER A 241 14.05 -3.02 -23.39
C SER A 241 15.01 -4.09 -22.89
N ALA A 242 14.54 -5.34 -22.82
CA ALA A 242 15.36 -6.46 -22.33
C ALA A 242 15.15 -7.70 -23.21
N PRO A 243 16.25 -8.43 -23.59
CA PRO A 243 16.15 -9.66 -24.37
C PRO A 243 15.29 -10.71 -23.68
N GLY A 244 14.47 -11.43 -24.48
CA GLY A 244 13.55 -12.43 -23.98
C GLY A 244 14.23 -13.73 -23.46
N ASP A 245 15.51 -13.94 -23.79
CA ASP A 245 16.33 -15.10 -23.43
C ASP A 245 17.06 -14.93 -22.09
N ILE A 246 16.94 -13.80 -21.41
CA ILE A 246 17.46 -13.64 -20.05
C ILE A 246 16.79 -14.71 -19.16
N ALA A 247 17.62 -15.55 -18.54
CA ALA A 247 17.15 -16.67 -17.72
C ALA A 247 16.23 -16.19 -16.57
N GLU A 248 15.13 -16.89 -16.35
CA GLU A 248 14.17 -16.55 -15.28
C GLU A 248 14.81 -16.49 -13.89
N SER A 249 15.83 -17.32 -13.65
CA SER A 249 16.63 -17.30 -12.42
C SER A 249 17.39 -15.98 -12.19
N ARG A 250 17.44 -15.09 -13.15
CA ARG A 250 18.05 -13.76 -13.08
C ARG A 250 17.03 -12.63 -12.97
N LEU A 251 15.75 -12.95 -13.02
CA LEU A 251 14.65 -11.98 -12.87
C LEU A 251 14.19 -11.89 -11.42
N GLY A 252 13.53 -10.78 -11.09
CA GLY A 252 12.95 -10.57 -9.79
C GLY A 252 13.86 -9.86 -8.80
N LEU A 253 13.29 -9.44 -7.68
CA LEU A 253 13.95 -8.59 -6.69
C LEU A 253 15.11 -9.27 -5.96
N GLU A 254 15.13 -10.59 -5.94
CA GLU A 254 16.21 -11.37 -5.28
C GLU A 254 17.54 -11.27 -6.06
N HIS A 255 17.48 -10.94 -7.35
CA HIS A 255 18.68 -10.80 -8.19
C HIS A 255 19.02 -9.33 -8.41
N ARG A 256 20.21 -8.95 -7.97
CA ARG A 256 20.79 -7.63 -8.18
C ARG A 256 22.04 -7.74 -9.03
N ALA A 257 22.19 -6.81 -9.97
CA ALA A 257 23.44 -6.63 -10.70
C ALA A 257 23.65 -5.15 -11.03
N ALA A 258 24.92 -4.76 -11.24
CA ALA A 258 25.25 -3.42 -11.69
C ALA A 258 24.62 -3.11 -13.04
N LEU A 259 24.30 -1.83 -13.32
CA LEU A 259 23.73 -1.40 -14.61
C LEU A 259 24.60 -1.84 -15.79
N ALA A 260 25.92 -1.71 -15.68
CA ALA A 260 26.86 -2.19 -16.69
C ALA A 260 26.74 -3.71 -16.97
N THR A 261 26.36 -4.51 -15.96
CA THR A 261 26.14 -5.94 -16.16
C THR A 261 24.84 -6.21 -16.91
N TRP A 262 23.79 -5.44 -16.61
CA TRP A 262 22.54 -5.53 -17.35
C TRP A 262 22.72 -5.08 -18.78
N GLU A 263 23.48 -4.00 -19.02
CA GLU A 263 23.82 -3.51 -20.35
C GLU A 263 24.58 -4.55 -21.20
N LYS A 264 25.59 -5.23 -20.60
CA LYS A 264 26.31 -6.33 -21.25
C LYS A 264 25.40 -7.52 -21.61
N ARG A 265 24.27 -7.68 -20.90
CA ARG A 265 23.23 -8.68 -21.19
C ARG A 265 22.20 -8.22 -22.22
N GLY A 266 22.43 -7.09 -22.87
CA GLY A 266 21.57 -6.53 -23.91
C GLY A 266 20.39 -5.70 -23.40
N VAL A 267 20.33 -5.37 -22.08
CA VAL A 267 19.31 -4.43 -21.57
C VAL A 267 19.66 -3.02 -22.03
N ARG A 268 18.66 -2.29 -22.53
CA ARG A 268 18.77 -0.93 -23.08
C ARG A 268 17.62 -0.05 -22.58
N LEU A 269 17.72 1.26 -22.79
CA LEU A 269 16.56 2.14 -22.66
C LEU A 269 15.49 1.77 -23.72
N PRO A 270 14.23 2.21 -23.55
CA PRO A 270 13.15 1.85 -24.49
C PRO A 270 13.42 2.29 -25.94
N ASP A 271 14.16 3.37 -26.14
CA ASP A 271 14.60 3.92 -27.44
C ASP A 271 15.83 3.21 -28.03
N GLY A 272 16.37 2.20 -27.33
CA GLY A 272 17.57 1.46 -27.73
C GLY A 272 18.90 2.03 -27.23
N GLU A 273 18.88 3.22 -26.62
CA GLU A 273 20.08 3.84 -26.07
C GLU A 273 20.69 3.05 -24.91
N PRO A 274 22.01 3.22 -24.66
CA PRO A 274 22.68 2.59 -23.52
C PRO A 274 22.08 2.97 -22.17
N LEU A 275 22.23 2.10 -21.18
CA LEU A 275 21.87 2.43 -19.80
C LEU A 275 22.80 3.55 -19.26
N PRO A 276 22.32 4.37 -18.31
CA PRO A 276 23.16 5.40 -17.69
C PRO A 276 24.41 4.82 -17.06
N LYS A 277 25.55 5.50 -17.22
CA LYS A 277 26.81 5.16 -16.56
C LYS A 277 26.74 5.61 -15.10
N ALA A 278 26.25 4.73 -14.23
CA ALA A 278 26.14 4.96 -12.80
C ALA A 278 26.53 3.70 -12.03
N ASP A 279 27.21 3.86 -10.91
CA ASP A 279 27.46 2.76 -9.96
C ASP A 279 26.17 2.51 -9.18
N LEU A 280 25.28 1.77 -9.79
CA LEU A 280 23.95 1.50 -9.28
C LEU A 280 23.57 0.03 -9.50
N GLN A 281 23.08 -0.60 -8.44
CA GLN A 281 22.55 -1.96 -8.49
C GLN A 281 21.07 -1.93 -8.83
N ALA A 282 20.67 -2.81 -9.74
CA ALA A 282 19.28 -2.95 -10.17
C ALA A 282 18.84 -4.42 -10.21
N SER A 283 17.55 -4.63 -10.01
CA SER A 283 16.88 -5.91 -10.27
C SER A 283 16.05 -5.79 -11.53
N LEU A 284 16.15 -6.77 -12.43
CA LEU A 284 15.32 -6.80 -13.65
C LEU A 284 13.97 -7.46 -13.35
N LEU A 285 12.91 -6.69 -13.47
CA LEU A 285 11.53 -7.16 -13.38
C LEU A 285 10.96 -7.33 -14.79
N ARG A 286 10.18 -8.37 -14.99
CA ARG A 286 9.45 -8.60 -16.23
C ARG A 286 8.00 -8.91 -15.93
N MET A 287 7.10 -8.16 -16.53
CA MET A 287 5.66 -8.32 -16.36
C MET A 287 5.09 -9.18 -17.50
N ASP A 288 3.99 -9.88 -17.24
CA ASP A 288 3.23 -10.62 -18.27
C ASP A 288 4.05 -11.64 -19.09
N GLY A 289 5.10 -12.22 -18.50
CA GLY A 289 5.88 -13.27 -19.14
C GLY A 289 7.11 -12.79 -19.94
N ARG A 290 7.68 -13.68 -20.77
CA ARG A 290 9.02 -13.49 -21.37
C ARG A 290 9.15 -12.31 -22.33
N THR A 291 8.08 -11.90 -22.97
CA THR A 291 8.04 -10.80 -23.94
C THR A 291 7.34 -9.56 -23.44
N GLY A 292 6.86 -9.60 -22.19
CA GLY A 292 6.17 -8.47 -21.57
C GLY A 292 7.12 -7.32 -21.17
N PRO A 293 6.53 -6.19 -20.74
CA PRO A 293 7.29 -5.03 -20.33
C PRO A 293 8.34 -5.34 -19.25
N ALA A 294 9.50 -4.73 -19.38
CA ALA A 294 10.62 -4.94 -18.46
C ALA A 294 11.03 -3.63 -17.77
N PHE A 295 11.47 -3.75 -16.52
CA PHE A 295 11.83 -2.63 -15.67
C PHE A 295 13.09 -2.95 -14.88
N LEU A 296 14.01 -2.01 -14.77
CA LEU A 296 15.07 -2.03 -13.78
C LEU A 296 14.58 -1.37 -12.50
N ALA A 297 14.43 -2.14 -11.44
CA ALA A 297 14.05 -1.68 -10.11
C ALA A 297 15.31 -1.36 -9.29
N TYR A 298 15.39 -0.15 -8.74
CA TYR A 298 16.49 0.33 -7.91
C TYR A 298 16.19 0.16 -6.41
N GLY A 299 17.02 0.77 -5.55
CA GLY A 299 16.85 0.70 -4.10
C GLY A 299 15.46 1.12 -3.62
N ASN A 300 14.98 2.26 -4.10
CA ASN A 300 13.70 2.85 -3.71
C ASN A 300 12.47 2.00 -4.08
N PHE A 301 12.59 1.16 -5.11
CA PHE A 301 11.51 0.21 -5.42
C PHE A 301 11.20 -0.72 -4.24
N ARG A 302 12.19 -1.02 -3.38
CA ARG A 302 11.98 -1.87 -2.21
C ARG A 302 11.15 -1.17 -1.14
N ALA A 303 11.25 0.16 -1.00
CA ALA A 303 10.36 0.93 -0.14
C ALA A 303 8.91 0.87 -0.65
N LEU A 304 8.70 0.95 -1.98
CA LEU A 304 7.37 0.73 -2.58
C LEU A 304 6.86 -0.70 -2.37
N MET A 305 7.74 -1.70 -2.41
CA MET A 305 7.37 -3.10 -2.11
C MET A 305 7.10 -3.35 -0.62
N ALA A 306 7.66 -2.55 0.28
CA ALA A 306 7.30 -2.57 1.69
C ALA A 306 5.87 -2.05 1.90
N TRP A 307 5.51 -0.99 1.18
CA TRP A 307 4.14 -0.45 1.16
C TRP A 307 3.13 -1.47 0.67
N ASN A 308 3.37 -2.03 -0.50
CA ASN A 308 2.51 -3.06 -1.10
C ASN A 308 3.37 -4.07 -1.86
N ARG A 309 3.27 -5.35 -1.50
CA ARG A 309 4.09 -6.44 -2.06
C ARG A 309 3.79 -6.80 -3.52
N SER A 310 2.89 -6.08 -4.17
CA SER A 310 2.61 -6.27 -5.58
C SER A 310 3.60 -5.51 -6.46
N THR A 311 4.34 -6.23 -7.31
CA THR A 311 5.22 -5.60 -8.31
C THR A 311 4.43 -4.74 -9.29
N TYR A 312 3.18 -5.11 -9.61
CA TYR A 312 2.29 -4.31 -10.46
C TYR A 312 1.99 -2.95 -9.82
N PHE A 313 1.70 -2.96 -8.52
CA PHE A 313 1.49 -1.73 -7.76
C PHE A 313 2.76 -0.86 -7.76
N GLY A 314 3.90 -1.41 -7.32
CA GLY A 314 5.14 -0.64 -7.21
C GLY A 314 5.58 -0.03 -8.53
N VAL A 315 5.54 -0.80 -9.64
CA VAL A 315 5.86 -0.27 -10.98
C VAL A 315 4.85 0.80 -11.40
N SER A 316 3.56 0.62 -11.12
CA SER A 316 2.56 1.63 -11.49
C SER A 316 2.68 2.93 -10.69
N VAL A 317 3.06 2.86 -9.40
CA VAL A 317 3.42 4.06 -8.62
C VAL A 317 4.59 4.78 -9.28
N GLY A 318 5.64 4.05 -9.64
CA GLY A 318 6.80 4.61 -10.30
C GLY A 318 6.46 5.27 -11.65
N LEU A 319 5.71 4.58 -12.51
CA LEU A 319 5.29 5.11 -13.81
C LEU A 319 4.37 6.34 -13.69
N LEU A 320 3.48 6.34 -12.69
CA LEU A 320 2.64 7.50 -12.43
C LEU A 320 3.49 8.68 -11.93
N SER A 321 4.43 8.44 -11.01
CA SER A 321 5.34 9.48 -10.52
C SER A 321 6.18 10.10 -11.66
N ASP A 322 6.72 9.28 -12.56
CA ASP A 322 7.45 9.75 -13.74
C ASP A 322 6.55 10.62 -14.64
N SER A 323 5.32 10.16 -14.90
CA SER A 323 4.34 10.90 -15.70
C SER A 323 3.94 12.25 -15.07
N LEU A 324 3.88 12.33 -13.74
CA LEU A 324 3.61 13.58 -13.02
C LEU A 324 4.77 14.57 -13.17
N LYS A 325 6.01 14.07 -13.10
CA LYS A 325 7.24 14.87 -13.20
C LYS A 325 7.45 15.46 -14.59
N ASP A 326 7.21 14.70 -15.66
CA ASP A 326 7.47 15.12 -17.04
C ASP A 326 6.65 16.34 -17.47
N GLY A 327 5.44 16.51 -16.94
CA GLY A 327 4.62 17.68 -17.19
C GLY A 327 5.00 18.93 -16.38
N TRP A 328 5.90 18.79 -15.42
CA TRP A 328 6.29 19.87 -14.51
C TRP A 328 7.53 20.66 -14.98
N ARG A 329 8.31 20.09 -15.88
CA ARG A 329 9.56 20.68 -16.39
C ARG A 329 9.41 21.45 -17.72
N SER A 330 8.21 21.45 -18.29
CA SER A 330 7.84 22.27 -19.46
C SER A 330 7.13 23.56 -19.02
#